data_86f748c14bb6a969b2b4e479344f9b43
#
_entry.id   86f748c14bb6a969b2b4e479344f9b43
#
_cell.length_a   1.000
_cell.length_b   1.000
_cell.length_c   1.000
_cell.angle_alpha   90.00
_cell.angle_beta   90.00
_cell.angle_gamma   90.00
#
_symmetry.space_group_name_H-M   'P 1'
#
loop_
_entity.id
_entity.type
_entity.pdbx_description
1 polymer ?
#
loop_
_entity_poly.entity_id
_entity_poly.type
_entity_poly.pdbx_seq_one_letter_code
_entity_poly.pdbx_strand_id
1 'polypeptide(L)'
;IRLAGTKPFDEFAEAKALGITTKPVIIGAFTLLKLLRYVGKKQATDYADAVIAAYAGLLEKFAAAGAEWVQFDEPYLVHDLTREDIALFETLYQGILAKKGSGKVLLQTYFGDVRDCYGNITALAFDGIGLDFLEGRKTKELVEANGFPQDKVLFAGLVNGKNIWKNHYGKTLEVIDALKAKNIDVVLNTSCSLLHVPYTLKNETKLPEKYTEHFAFAEEKLQELAELKKLADVEYKLDAAFLENASLFATRPDCRNNVVQERVAAIREEDFTRLPVFKEREAIQKKEFALPVFPTTTIGSFPQTADVKKNRTARRKGEISEEAYVEFNKKKIAEWVQIQEEIGLDVLVHGEFERNDMVEYFGEQLRGYLFTEKAWVQSYGTRCVKPPVIWGDVSREKPMTVDWSVYAQSLTKKPMKGMLTGPVTILNWSFPREDISLKESTYQI
;
A
#
# COMPACT_ATOMS: atom_id res chain seq x y z
N ILE A 1 15.25 17.11 -21.04
CA ILE A 1 13.83 16.75 -20.78
C ILE A 1 12.97 17.68 -21.61
N ARG A 2 11.93 17.18 -22.23
CA ARG A 2 10.92 17.95 -22.96
C ARG A 2 9.57 17.25 -22.90
N LEU A 3 8.49 18.01 -22.96
CA LEU A 3 7.15 17.48 -23.08
C LEU A 3 7.00 16.73 -24.42
N ALA A 4 6.58 15.47 -24.38
CA ALA A 4 6.35 14.64 -25.54
C ALA A 4 5.07 13.81 -25.36
N GLY A 5 4.33 13.61 -26.48
CA GLY A 5 3.05 12.90 -26.46
C GLY A 5 1.88 13.79 -26.04
N THR A 6 0.68 13.25 -26.18
CA THR A 6 -0.59 13.96 -25.99
C THR A 6 -1.54 13.29 -25.01
N LYS A 7 -1.21 12.08 -24.54
CA LYS A 7 -2.09 11.23 -23.71
C LYS A 7 -2.89 11.96 -22.63
N PRO A 8 -2.28 12.75 -21.71
CA PRO A 8 -3.04 13.41 -20.66
C PRO A 8 -4.04 14.45 -21.18
N PHE A 9 -3.74 15.08 -22.32
CA PHE A 9 -4.61 16.06 -22.96
C PHE A 9 -5.75 15.37 -23.71
N ASP A 10 -5.48 14.24 -24.36
CA ASP A 10 -6.47 13.43 -25.07
C ASP A 10 -7.50 12.85 -24.09
N GLU A 11 -7.04 12.32 -22.94
CA GLU A 11 -7.90 11.80 -21.87
C GLU A 11 -8.77 12.91 -21.23
N PHE A 12 -8.21 14.10 -21.04
CA PHE A 12 -8.98 15.25 -20.58
C PHE A 12 -10.05 15.68 -21.60
N ALA A 13 -9.69 15.73 -22.89
CA ALA A 13 -10.60 16.08 -23.97
C ALA A 13 -11.72 15.04 -24.13
N GLU A 14 -11.43 13.76 -24.01
CA GLU A 14 -12.40 12.66 -24.03
C GLU A 14 -13.43 12.81 -22.90
N ALA A 15 -13.00 13.00 -21.66
CA ALA A 15 -13.90 13.24 -20.55
C ALA A 15 -14.79 14.47 -20.76
N LYS A 16 -14.21 15.56 -21.26
CA LYS A 16 -14.93 16.81 -21.57
C LYS A 16 -15.98 16.60 -22.66
N ALA A 17 -15.66 15.81 -23.69
CA ALA A 17 -16.60 15.47 -24.77
C ALA A 17 -17.82 14.66 -24.26
N LEU A 18 -17.63 13.90 -23.17
CA LEU A 18 -18.72 13.19 -22.48
C LEU A 18 -19.48 14.07 -21.47
N GLY A 19 -19.18 15.36 -21.40
CA GLY A 19 -19.82 16.31 -20.47
C GLY A 19 -19.31 16.16 -19.02
N ILE A 20 -18.19 15.47 -18.80
CA ILE A 20 -17.62 15.23 -17.48
C ILE A 20 -16.52 16.27 -17.22
N THR A 21 -16.69 17.05 -16.14
CA THR A 21 -15.66 17.98 -15.68
C THR A 21 -14.63 17.20 -14.86
N THR A 22 -13.38 17.18 -15.32
CA THR A 22 -12.28 16.48 -14.67
C THR A 22 -11.14 17.43 -14.29
N LYS A 23 -10.34 16.98 -13.36
CA LYS A 23 -9.08 17.62 -12.94
C LYS A 23 -7.93 16.70 -13.40
N PRO A 24 -7.11 17.09 -14.39
CA PRO A 24 -5.94 16.31 -14.79
C PRO A 24 -4.98 16.09 -13.61
N VAL A 25 -4.51 14.86 -13.46
CA VAL A 25 -3.56 14.46 -12.41
C VAL A 25 -2.26 14.04 -13.07
N ILE A 26 -1.19 14.70 -12.69
CA ILE A 26 0.16 14.49 -13.25
C ILE A 26 1.14 14.25 -12.09
N ILE A 27 2.10 13.37 -12.28
CA ILE A 27 3.21 13.25 -11.31
C ILE A 27 3.90 14.60 -11.15
N GLY A 28 4.20 14.99 -9.93
CA GLY A 28 4.84 16.26 -9.62
C GLY A 28 6.31 16.32 -10.08
N ALA A 29 6.79 17.50 -10.32
CA ALA A 29 8.13 17.76 -10.88
C ALA A 29 9.25 17.28 -9.96
N PHE A 30 9.09 17.46 -8.65
CA PHE A 30 10.07 17.03 -7.65
C PHE A 30 10.11 15.51 -7.53
N THR A 31 8.95 14.87 -7.36
CA THR A 31 8.83 13.40 -7.32
C THR A 31 9.38 12.76 -8.60
N LEU A 32 9.10 13.34 -9.77
CA LEU A 32 9.67 12.86 -11.03
C LEU A 32 11.20 12.83 -10.96
N LEU A 33 11.83 13.94 -10.59
CA LEU A 33 13.30 14.02 -10.50
C LEU A 33 13.87 13.06 -9.45
N LYS A 34 13.21 12.91 -8.30
CA LYS A 34 13.67 12.02 -7.22
C LYS A 34 13.56 10.53 -7.58
N LEU A 35 12.66 10.15 -8.47
CA LEU A 35 12.49 8.77 -8.95
C LEU A 35 13.39 8.40 -10.13
N LEU A 36 14.02 9.39 -10.79
CA LEU A 36 14.93 9.11 -11.90
C LEU A 36 16.26 8.51 -11.41
N ARG A 37 16.83 7.63 -12.22
CA ARG A 37 18.18 7.13 -12.04
C ARG A 37 19.14 7.95 -12.90
N TYR A 38 20.10 8.58 -12.25
CA TYR A 38 21.11 9.40 -12.92
C TYR A 38 22.34 8.55 -13.24
N VAL A 39 22.84 8.68 -14.49
CA VAL A 39 24.05 7.99 -14.97
C VAL A 39 25.12 9.04 -15.27
N GLY A 40 26.35 8.79 -14.84
CA GLY A 40 27.46 9.72 -15.00
C GLY A 40 27.52 10.76 -13.89
N LYS A 41 27.84 12.02 -14.23
CA LYS A 41 28.08 13.10 -13.26
C LYS A 41 26.86 14.01 -13.02
N LYS A 42 25.79 13.86 -13.82
CA LYS A 42 24.60 14.72 -13.70
C LYS A 42 23.73 14.32 -12.53
N GLN A 43 23.09 15.31 -11.91
CA GLN A 43 22.20 15.19 -10.77
C GLN A 43 20.83 15.80 -11.08
N ALA A 44 19.89 15.70 -10.17
CA ALA A 44 18.53 16.22 -10.30
C ALA A 44 18.51 17.73 -10.65
N THR A 45 19.35 18.51 -9.99
CA THR A 45 19.47 19.97 -10.18
C THR A 45 19.85 20.37 -11.60
N ASP A 46 20.65 19.55 -12.31
CA ASP A 46 21.03 19.82 -13.70
C ASP A 46 19.88 19.78 -14.70
N TYR A 47 18.74 19.24 -14.28
CA TYR A 47 17.54 19.12 -15.11
C TYR A 47 16.43 20.08 -14.70
N ALA A 48 16.61 20.89 -13.65
CA ALA A 48 15.57 21.74 -13.08
C ALA A 48 14.93 22.67 -14.14
N ASP A 49 15.73 23.43 -14.88
CA ASP A 49 15.24 24.37 -15.90
C ASP A 49 14.44 23.66 -17.01
N ALA A 50 14.92 22.50 -17.45
CA ALA A 50 14.23 21.74 -18.48
C ALA A 50 12.90 21.15 -17.97
N VAL A 51 12.83 20.76 -16.70
CA VAL A 51 11.59 20.29 -16.06
C VAL A 51 10.63 21.45 -15.85
N ILE A 52 11.10 22.60 -15.35
CA ILE A 52 10.28 23.82 -15.22
C ILE A 52 9.64 24.19 -16.56
N ALA A 53 10.44 24.22 -17.64
CA ALA A 53 9.92 24.53 -18.98
C ALA A 53 8.88 23.52 -19.46
N ALA A 54 9.11 22.22 -19.21
CA ALA A 54 8.17 21.17 -19.60
C ALA A 54 6.84 21.25 -18.84
N TYR A 55 6.88 21.48 -17.52
CA TYR A 55 5.68 21.59 -16.68
C TYR A 55 4.92 22.91 -16.93
N ALA A 56 5.61 24.01 -17.19
CA ALA A 56 4.98 25.25 -17.61
C ALA A 56 4.21 25.07 -18.93
N GLY A 57 4.84 24.45 -19.94
CA GLY A 57 4.16 24.14 -21.21
C GLY A 57 3.01 23.16 -21.07
N LEU A 58 3.05 22.26 -20.06
CA LEU A 58 1.94 21.39 -19.72
C LEU A 58 0.77 22.18 -19.14
N LEU A 59 0.99 23.10 -18.22
CA LEU A 59 -0.05 23.99 -17.66
C LEU A 59 -0.67 24.89 -18.74
N GLU A 60 0.12 25.46 -19.64
CA GLU A 60 -0.38 26.25 -20.79
C GLU A 60 -1.35 25.42 -21.67
N LYS A 61 -0.98 24.18 -21.99
CA LYS A 61 -1.83 23.29 -22.81
C LYS A 61 -3.15 22.93 -22.11
N PHE A 62 -3.11 22.62 -20.81
CA PHE A 62 -4.32 22.34 -20.04
C PHE A 62 -5.22 23.58 -19.91
N ALA A 63 -4.64 24.75 -19.68
CA ALA A 63 -5.39 26.01 -19.66
C ALA A 63 -6.06 26.28 -21.01
N ALA A 64 -5.34 26.09 -22.14
CA ALA A 64 -5.90 26.21 -23.48
C ALA A 64 -7.04 25.19 -23.77
N ALA A 65 -6.95 23.98 -23.19
CA ALA A 65 -8.00 22.96 -23.26
C ALA A 65 -9.21 23.27 -22.34
N GLY A 66 -9.08 24.27 -21.44
CA GLY A 66 -10.12 24.70 -20.51
C GLY A 66 -10.17 23.90 -19.22
N ALA A 67 -9.05 23.35 -18.77
CA ALA A 67 -8.95 22.76 -17.43
C ALA A 67 -8.92 23.88 -16.37
N GLU A 68 -9.83 23.82 -15.41
CA GLU A 68 -9.88 24.78 -14.29
C GLU A 68 -8.78 24.47 -13.27
N TRP A 69 -8.61 23.19 -12.93
CA TRP A 69 -7.62 22.69 -11.99
C TRP A 69 -6.67 21.72 -12.67
N VAL A 70 -5.39 21.75 -12.28
CA VAL A 70 -4.40 20.70 -12.56
C VAL A 70 -3.80 20.26 -11.23
N GLN A 71 -3.75 18.97 -11.00
CA GLN A 71 -3.17 18.37 -9.79
C GLN A 71 -1.76 17.82 -10.09
N PHE A 72 -0.80 18.20 -9.26
CA PHE A 72 0.51 17.59 -9.23
C PHE A 72 0.66 16.69 -8.01
N ASP A 73 0.90 15.41 -8.24
CA ASP A 73 1.12 14.41 -7.19
C ASP A 73 2.59 14.40 -6.77
N GLU A 74 2.84 14.79 -5.53
CA GLU A 74 4.17 14.90 -4.93
C GLU A 74 4.33 13.98 -3.69
N PRO A 75 4.17 12.66 -3.85
CA PRO A 75 4.32 11.73 -2.73
C PRO A 75 5.74 11.67 -2.16
N TYR A 76 6.76 12.10 -2.89
CA TYR A 76 8.13 12.12 -2.36
C TYR A 76 8.31 13.15 -1.22
N LEU A 77 7.43 14.14 -1.09
CA LEU A 77 7.49 15.16 -0.03
C LEU A 77 7.20 14.61 1.38
N VAL A 78 6.70 13.38 1.51
CA VAL A 78 6.46 12.74 2.81
C VAL A 78 7.67 11.95 3.34
N HIS A 79 8.76 11.85 2.55
CA HIS A 79 10.02 11.27 3.00
C HIS A 79 10.80 12.25 3.90
N ASP A 80 11.85 11.75 4.54
CA ASP A 80 12.80 12.60 5.26
C ASP A 80 13.61 13.39 4.21
N LEU A 81 13.45 14.71 4.22
CA LEU A 81 14.02 15.60 3.22
C LEU A 81 15.27 16.30 3.72
N THR A 82 16.28 16.38 2.84
CA THR A 82 17.45 17.22 3.09
C THR A 82 17.15 18.69 2.75
N ARG A 83 18.04 19.61 3.16
CA ARG A 83 17.93 21.03 2.80
C ARG A 83 18.02 21.24 1.29
N GLU A 84 18.84 20.45 0.62
CA GLU A 84 19.03 20.46 -0.84
C GLU A 84 17.75 19.98 -1.55
N ASP A 85 17.05 19.00 -0.99
CA ASP A 85 15.76 18.53 -1.50
C ASP A 85 14.70 19.62 -1.43
N ILE A 86 14.60 20.31 -0.30
CA ILE A 86 13.67 21.43 -0.11
C ILE A 86 13.99 22.57 -1.07
N ALA A 87 15.26 22.94 -1.21
CA ALA A 87 15.70 23.99 -2.13
C ALA A 87 15.38 23.64 -3.59
N LEU A 88 15.57 22.39 -4.00
CA LEU A 88 15.21 21.92 -5.33
C LEU A 88 13.68 22.00 -5.55
N PHE A 89 12.90 21.53 -4.59
CA PHE A 89 11.42 21.62 -4.63
C PHE A 89 10.95 23.07 -4.80
N GLU A 90 11.48 24.00 -3.99
CA GLU A 90 11.14 25.43 -4.09
C GLU A 90 11.52 26.01 -5.46
N THR A 91 12.73 25.73 -5.95
CA THR A 91 13.19 26.20 -7.27
C THR A 91 12.27 25.75 -8.38
N LEU A 92 11.89 24.46 -8.39
CA LEU A 92 10.99 23.89 -9.39
C LEU A 92 9.62 24.60 -9.36
N TYR A 93 9.01 24.69 -8.20
CA TYR A 93 7.64 25.20 -8.12
C TYR A 93 7.52 26.71 -8.18
N GLN A 94 8.53 27.47 -7.74
CA GLN A 94 8.61 28.91 -8.05
C GLN A 94 8.62 29.16 -9.57
N GLY A 95 9.44 28.39 -10.29
CA GLY A 95 9.54 28.51 -11.75
C GLY A 95 8.28 28.06 -12.50
N ILE A 96 7.65 26.96 -12.07
CA ILE A 96 6.44 26.41 -12.69
C ILE A 96 5.25 27.32 -12.40
N LEU A 97 5.00 27.69 -11.15
CA LEU A 97 3.85 28.48 -10.73
C LEU A 97 3.88 29.93 -11.25
N ALA A 98 5.07 30.50 -11.46
CA ALA A 98 5.20 31.79 -12.12
C ALA A 98 4.61 31.83 -13.55
N LYS A 99 4.41 30.65 -14.17
CA LYS A 99 3.90 30.50 -15.54
C LYS A 99 2.53 29.79 -15.59
N LYS A 100 1.85 29.62 -14.46
CA LYS A 100 0.56 28.88 -14.42
C LYS A 100 -0.62 29.60 -15.12
N GLY A 101 -0.49 30.89 -15.41
CA GLY A 101 -1.59 31.69 -15.97
C GLY A 101 -2.76 31.82 -15.00
N SER A 102 -3.99 31.74 -15.50
CA SER A 102 -5.23 31.80 -14.72
C SER A 102 -5.70 30.44 -14.20
N GLY A 103 -5.03 29.34 -14.56
CA GLY A 103 -5.36 27.99 -14.10
C GLY A 103 -5.01 27.81 -12.62
N LYS A 104 -5.79 26.99 -11.94
CA LYS A 104 -5.54 26.61 -10.53
C LYS A 104 -4.67 25.35 -10.44
N VAL A 105 -3.71 25.38 -9.53
CA VAL A 105 -2.79 24.26 -9.32
C VAL A 105 -2.95 23.71 -7.90
N LEU A 106 -3.26 22.42 -7.83
CA LEU A 106 -3.29 21.63 -6.60
C LEU A 106 -1.99 20.85 -6.46
N LEU A 107 -1.28 21.05 -5.35
CA LEU A 107 -0.25 20.14 -4.89
C LEU A 107 -0.90 19.04 -4.05
N GLN A 108 -0.76 17.78 -4.42
CA GLN A 108 -1.30 16.64 -3.67
C GLN A 108 -0.19 15.78 -3.08
N THR A 109 -0.23 15.58 -1.76
CA THR A 109 0.65 14.66 -1.04
C THR A 109 -0.16 13.51 -0.44
N TYR A 110 0.46 12.33 -0.28
CA TYR A 110 -0.17 11.14 0.29
C TYR A 110 0.88 10.13 0.80
N PHE A 111 0.45 9.17 1.62
CA PHE A 111 1.23 8.12 2.30
C PHE A 111 2.08 8.62 3.46
N GLY A 112 1.85 9.82 3.95
CA GLY A 112 2.57 10.38 5.09
C GLY A 112 2.32 11.86 5.28
N ASP A 113 3.04 12.46 6.23
CA ASP A 113 2.99 13.89 6.52
C ASP A 113 4.20 14.64 5.92
N VAL A 114 4.03 15.93 5.75
CA VAL A 114 5.02 16.84 5.13
C VAL A 114 5.80 17.64 6.18
N ARG A 115 6.20 16.99 7.28
CA ARG A 115 6.82 17.62 8.46
C ARG A 115 8.03 18.49 8.14
N ASP A 116 8.82 18.09 7.15
CA ASP A 116 10.08 18.79 6.84
C ASP A 116 9.90 20.00 5.92
N CYS A 117 8.74 20.11 5.24
CA CYS A 117 8.50 21.12 4.22
C CYS A 117 7.12 21.80 4.29
N TYR A 118 6.35 21.63 5.38
CA TYR A 118 5.01 22.23 5.52
C TYR A 118 5.01 23.74 5.25
N GLY A 119 5.94 24.49 5.89
CA GLY A 119 6.06 25.94 5.70
C GLY A 119 6.41 26.33 4.26
N ASN A 120 7.28 25.55 3.59
CA ASN A 120 7.67 25.80 2.20
C ASN A 120 6.49 25.56 1.24
N ILE A 121 5.73 24.47 1.44
CA ILE A 121 4.54 24.17 0.63
C ILE A 121 3.50 25.28 0.78
N THR A 122 3.20 25.69 2.00
CA THR A 122 2.17 26.69 2.28
C THR A 122 2.56 28.09 1.81
N ALA A 123 3.83 28.41 1.70
CA ALA A 123 4.33 29.69 1.21
C ALA A 123 4.32 29.82 -0.33
N LEU A 124 4.36 28.70 -1.06
CA LEU A 124 4.34 28.70 -2.53
C LEU A 124 2.95 29.06 -3.09
N ALA A 125 2.89 29.58 -4.32
CA ALA A 125 1.69 30.09 -4.96
C ALA A 125 0.75 29.00 -5.53
N PHE A 126 0.61 27.88 -4.81
CA PHE A 126 -0.44 26.90 -5.09
C PHE A 126 -1.81 27.48 -4.74
N ASP A 127 -2.86 27.05 -5.47
CA ASP A 127 -4.25 27.44 -5.19
C ASP A 127 -4.92 26.42 -4.24
N GLY A 128 -4.40 25.19 -4.22
CA GLY A 128 -4.83 24.13 -3.31
C GLY A 128 -3.67 23.27 -2.84
N ILE A 129 -3.81 22.74 -1.64
CA ILE A 129 -2.85 21.80 -1.04
C ILE A 129 -3.62 20.60 -0.52
N GLY A 130 -3.26 19.41 -1.00
CA GLY A 130 -3.81 18.14 -0.57
C GLY A 130 -2.91 17.46 0.47
N LEU A 131 -3.45 17.21 1.65
CA LEU A 131 -2.75 16.58 2.75
C LEU A 131 -3.45 15.30 3.20
N ASP A 132 -2.64 14.28 3.51
CA ASP A 132 -3.09 13.01 4.06
C ASP A 132 -3.25 13.11 5.59
N PHE A 133 -4.49 12.98 6.09
CA PHE A 133 -4.82 13.02 7.52
C PHE A 133 -4.84 11.63 8.16
N LEU A 134 -4.62 10.56 7.39
CA LEU A 134 -4.70 9.18 7.87
C LEU A 134 -3.31 8.54 8.02
N GLU A 135 -2.52 8.48 6.95
CA GLU A 135 -1.12 8.03 7.01
C GLU A 135 -0.19 9.15 7.51
N GLY A 136 -0.57 10.41 7.30
CA GLY A 136 0.13 11.60 7.79
C GLY A 136 -0.10 11.84 9.26
N ARG A 137 0.57 11.08 10.11
CA ARG A 137 0.36 11.09 11.58
C ARG A 137 0.51 12.46 12.22
N LYS A 138 1.34 13.34 11.64
CA LYS A 138 1.58 14.71 12.12
C LYS A 138 0.76 15.76 11.36
N THR A 139 0.00 15.39 10.34
CA THR A 139 -0.70 16.37 9.48
C THR A 139 -1.64 17.27 10.29
N LYS A 140 -2.44 16.69 11.18
CA LYS A 140 -3.34 17.47 12.05
C LYS A 140 -2.56 18.44 12.94
N GLU A 141 -1.51 17.96 13.60
CA GLU A 141 -0.62 18.76 14.45
C GLU A 141 0.05 19.90 13.66
N LEU A 142 0.54 19.62 12.44
CA LEU A 142 1.15 20.64 11.58
C LEU A 142 0.17 21.77 11.23
N VAL A 143 -1.07 21.44 10.86
CA VAL A 143 -2.13 22.42 10.58
C VAL A 143 -2.55 23.18 11.84
N GLU A 144 -2.60 22.51 12.98
CA GLU A 144 -2.95 23.14 14.26
C GLU A 144 -1.89 24.12 14.75
N ALA A 145 -0.61 23.74 14.66
CA ALA A 145 0.52 24.52 15.17
C ALA A 145 0.92 25.68 14.24
N ASN A 146 0.86 25.49 12.92
CA ASN A 146 1.35 26.46 11.95
C ASN A 146 0.25 27.23 11.23
N GLY A 147 -1.02 26.84 11.42
CA GLY A 147 -2.15 27.36 10.63
C GLY A 147 -2.15 26.87 9.18
N PHE A 148 -3.13 27.33 8.40
CA PHE A 148 -3.25 27.09 6.98
C PHE A 148 -3.61 28.42 6.27
N PRO A 149 -3.01 28.74 5.09
CA PRO A 149 -3.24 30.01 4.40
C PRO A 149 -4.71 30.17 3.97
N GLN A 150 -5.29 31.36 4.21
CA GLN A 150 -6.69 31.65 3.89
C GLN A 150 -6.98 31.86 2.39
N ASP A 151 -5.92 32.04 1.60
CA ASP A 151 -5.98 32.20 0.14
C ASP A 151 -5.89 30.87 -0.61
N LYS A 152 -5.84 29.73 0.10
CA LYS A 152 -5.69 28.39 -0.46
C LYS A 152 -6.79 27.46 0.00
N VAL A 153 -7.11 26.47 -0.84
CA VAL A 153 -8.07 25.41 -0.51
C VAL A 153 -7.30 24.20 0.05
N LEU A 154 -7.72 23.68 1.20
CA LEU A 154 -7.22 22.45 1.79
C LEU A 154 -8.01 21.25 1.23
N PHE A 155 -7.36 20.40 0.45
CA PHE A 155 -7.90 19.10 0.07
C PHE A 155 -7.57 18.08 1.15
N ALA A 156 -8.52 17.89 2.07
CA ALA A 156 -8.31 17.06 3.25
C ALA A 156 -8.56 15.58 2.94
N GLY A 157 -7.49 14.79 2.94
CA GLY A 157 -7.50 13.34 2.73
C GLY A 157 -8.03 12.59 3.97
N LEU A 158 -9.35 12.54 4.14
CA LEU A 158 -10.05 12.02 5.32
C LEU A 158 -10.75 10.68 5.07
N VAL A 159 -10.91 10.25 3.82
CA VAL A 159 -11.43 8.93 3.46
C VAL A 159 -10.27 8.05 2.99
N ASN A 160 -10.11 6.88 3.61
CA ASN A 160 -8.95 6.02 3.39
C ASN A 160 -8.94 5.43 1.97
N GLY A 161 -8.03 5.89 1.11
CA GLY A 161 -7.86 5.38 -0.25
C GLY A 161 -6.98 4.13 -0.35
N LYS A 162 -6.33 3.71 0.76
CA LYS A 162 -5.36 2.61 0.80
C LYS A 162 -5.87 1.37 1.53
N ASN A 163 -6.87 1.51 2.39
CA ASN A 163 -7.43 0.42 3.18
C ASN A 163 -8.94 0.31 2.95
N ILE A 164 -9.49 -0.87 3.22
CA ILE A 164 -10.86 -1.26 2.86
C ILE A 164 -11.91 -1.00 3.94
N TRP A 165 -11.52 -0.51 5.11
CA TRP A 165 -12.45 -0.29 6.20
C TRP A 165 -13.35 0.90 5.94
N LYS A 166 -14.61 0.81 6.37
CA LYS A 166 -15.54 1.95 6.37
C LYS A 166 -14.98 3.11 7.17
N ASN A 167 -15.25 4.31 6.71
CA ASN A 167 -14.91 5.55 7.41
C ASN A 167 -15.75 5.69 8.69
N HIS A 168 -15.13 6.07 9.77
CA HIS A 168 -15.81 6.39 11.03
C HIS A 168 -16.26 7.85 10.98
N TYR A 169 -17.50 8.10 10.60
CA TYR A 169 -18.03 9.45 10.36
C TYR A 169 -17.85 10.40 11.54
N GLY A 170 -18.07 9.92 12.76
CA GLY A 170 -17.89 10.76 13.96
C GLY A 170 -16.48 11.35 14.05
N LYS A 171 -15.44 10.51 13.90
CA LYS A 171 -14.05 10.96 13.96
C LYS A 171 -13.70 11.89 12.79
N THR A 172 -14.22 11.60 11.61
CA THR A 172 -13.96 12.42 10.42
C THR A 172 -14.63 13.78 10.52
N LEU A 173 -15.88 13.82 10.96
CA LEU A 173 -16.62 15.08 11.16
C LEU A 173 -16.00 15.95 12.25
N GLU A 174 -15.50 15.38 13.34
CA GLU A 174 -14.74 16.13 14.35
C GLU A 174 -13.51 16.84 13.76
N VAL A 175 -12.79 16.20 12.82
CA VAL A 175 -11.66 16.85 12.13
C VAL A 175 -12.16 17.96 11.22
N ILE A 176 -13.24 17.74 10.47
CA ILE A 176 -13.83 18.74 9.57
C ILE A 176 -14.27 19.97 10.36
N ASP A 177 -14.97 19.76 11.49
CA ASP A 177 -15.43 20.83 12.38
C ASP A 177 -14.26 21.65 12.94
N ALA A 178 -13.18 20.96 13.33
CA ALA A 178 -11.97 21.63 13.82
C ALA A 178 -11.28 22.49 12.73
N LEU A 179 -11.27 22.03 11.48
CA LEU A 179 -10.73 22.79 10.34
C LEU A 179 -11.62 23.99 9.99
N LYS A 180 -12.96 23.79 9.94
CA LYS A 180 -13.93 24.86 9.71
C LYS A 180 -13.89 25.94 10.79
N ALA A 181 -13.71 25.56 12.06
CA ALA A 181 -13.58 26.50 13.17
C ALA A 181 -12.34 27.43 13.05
N LYS A 182 -11.36 27.04 12.23
CA LYS A 182 -10.18 27.86 11.88
C LYS A 182 -10.39 28.68 10.61
N ASN A 183 -11.59 28.71 10.03
CA ASN A 183 -11.93 29.35 8.75
C ASN A 183 -11.10 28.81 7.56
N ILE A 184 -10.71 27.54 7.59
CA ILE A 184 -9.99 26.89 6.49
C ILE A 184 -11.04 26.47 5.45
N ASP A 185 -10.82 26.83 4.18
CA ASP A 185 -11.63 26.34 3.05
C ASP A 185 -11.24 24.88 2.77
N VAL A 186 -12.18 23.94 2.94
CA VAL A 186 -11.93 22.49 2.92
C VAL A 186 -12.70 21.82 1.80
N VAL A 187 -11.97 21.07 0.98
CA VAL A 187 -12.51 20.07 0.05
C VAL A 187 -12.23 18.68 0.63
N LEU A 188 -13.28 17.87 0.80
CA LEU A 188 -13.12 16.47 1.25
C LEU A 188 -12.49 15.65 0.13
N ASN A 189 -11.49 14.86 0.50
CA ASN A 189 -10.74 14.05 -0.44
C ASN A 189 -10.46 12.65 0.14
N THR A 190 -10.11 11.70 -0.74
CA THR A 190 -9.46 10.46 -0.31
C THR A 190 -8.02 10.73 0.10
N SER A 191 -7.48 9.93 1.02
CA SER A 191 -6.10 10.08 1.50
C SER A 191 -5.07 9.84 0.40
N CYS A 192 -5.42 8.99 -0.57
CA CYS A 192 -4.64 8.70 -1.79
C CYS A 192 -5.58 8.19 -2.89
N SER A 193 -5.03 7.79 -4.03
CA SER A 193 -5.81 7.23 -5.14
C SER A 193 -6.56 5.96 -4.74
N LEU A 194 -7.82 5.83 -5.18
CA LEU A 194 -8.63 4.61 -4.99
C LEU A 194 -8.15 3.41 -5.82
N LEU A 195 -7.07 3.53 -6.59
CA LEU A 195 -6.39 2.39 -7.23
C LEU A 195 -5.84 1.37 -6.22
N HIS A 196 -5.64 1.77 -4.95
CA HIS A 196 -5.10 0.91 -3.90
C HIS A 196 -6.16 0.08 -3.17
N VAL A 197 -7.44 0.31 -3.45
CA VAL A 197 -8.56 -0.47 -2.91
C VAL A 197 -9.32 -1.18 -4.04
N PRO A 198 -10.02 -2.29 -3.75
CA PRO A 198 -10.81 -2.98 -4.77
C PRO A 198 -11.95 -2.11 -5.31
N TYR A 199 -12.49 -2.49 -6.45
CA TYR A 199 -13.47 -1.67 -7.18
C TYR A 199 -14.81 -1.51 -6.45
N THR A 200 -15.50 -2.63 -6.09
CA THR A 200 -16.81 -2.59 -5.42
C THR A 200 -17.10 -3.87 -4.63
N LEU A 201 -17.80 -3.72 -3.51
CA LEU A 201 -18.30 -4.84 -2.68
C LEU A 201 -19.40 -5.65 -3.35
N LYS A 202 -20.11 -5.11 -4.33
CA LYS A 202 -21.20 -5.80 -5.06
C LYS A 202 -20.76 -7.14 -5.66
N ASN A 203 -19.46 -7.30 -5.90
CA ASN A 203 -18.87 -8.50 -6.47
C ASN A 203 -18.46 -9.54 -5.42
N GLU A 204 -18.50 -9.22 -4.12
CA GLU A 204 -18.15 -10.12 -3.02
C GLU A 204 -19.38 -10.87 -2.51
N THR A 205 -19.68 -12.02 -3.12
CA THR A 205 -20.91 -12.77 -2.82
C THR A 205 -20.70 -13.92 -1.83
N LYS A 206 -19.47 -14.27 -1.47
CA LYS A 206 -19.15 -15.39 -0.59
C LYS A 206 -18.83 -15.01 0.84
N LEU A 207 -18.42 -13.75 1.07
CA LEU A 207 -18.17 -13.27 2.42
C LEU A 207 -19.50 -13.01 3.14
N PRO A 208 -19.66 -13.48 4.39
CA PRO A 208 -20.82 -13.16 5.20
C PRO A 208 -20.96 -11.65 5.41
N GLU A 209 -22.20 -11.16 5.43
CA GLU A 209 -22.54 -9.74 5.60
C GLU A 209 -21.91 -9.12 6.84
N LYS A 210 -21.87 -9.85 7.97
CA LYS A 210 -21.19 -9.41 9.22
C LYS A 210 -19.73 -8.98 9.06
N TYR A 211 -19.09 -9.27 7.91
CA TYR A 211 -17.77 -8.77 7.57
C TYR A 211 -17.86 -7.64 6.56
N THR A 212 -18.63 -7.84 5.47
CA THR A 212 -18.70 -6.89 4.36
C THR A 212 -19.35 -5.57 4.75
N GLU A 213 -20.25 -5.56 5.75
CA GLU A 213 -20.84 -4.35 6.30
C GLU A 213 -19.81 -3.36 6.88
N HIS A 214 -18.62 -3.86 7.27
CA HIS A 214 -17.50 -3.05 7.78
C HIS A 214 -16.53 -2.60 6.67
N PHE A 215 -16.73 -3.01 5.41
CA PHE A 215 -15.84 -2.70 4.30
C PHE A 215 -16.41 -1.59 3.42
N ALA A 216 -15.51 -0.83 2.82
CA ALA A 216 -15.80 0.14 1.77
C ALA A 216 -14.69 0.05 0.71
N PHE A 217 -15.06 -0.38 -0.51
CA PHE A 217 -14.18 -0.39 -1.68
C PHE A 217 -14.30 0.94 -2.44
N ALA A 218 -13.75 1.06 -3.64
CA ALA A 218 -13.68 2.35 -4.32
C ALA A 218 -15.05 3.02 -4.53
N GLU A 219 -16.06 2.28 -5.01
CA GLU A 219 -17.41 2.83 -5.17
C GLU A 219 -18.03 3.27 -3.83
N GLU A 220 -17.90 2.43 -2.81
CA GLU A 220 -18.44 2.71 -1.48
C GLU A 220 -17.72 3.91 -0.83
N LYS A 221 -16.41 4.10 -1.07
CA LYS A 221 -15.68 5.28 -0.60
C LYS A 221 -16.10 6.58 -1.28
N LEU A 222 -16.53 6.52 -2.53
CA LEU A 222 -17.15 7.68 -3.18
C LEU A 222 -18.50 8.02 -2.55
N GLN A 223 -19.28 7.03 -2.11
CA GLN A 223 -20.51 7.24 -1.36
C GLN A 223 -20.20 7.87 0.01
N GLU A 224 -19.19 7.37 0.73
CA GLU A 224 -18.73 7.95 2.00
C GLU A 224 -18.36 9.44 1.85
N LEU A 225 -17.64 9.82 0.78
CA LEU A 225 -17.33 11.22 0.51
C LEU A 225 -18.58 12.07 0.31
N ALA A 226 -19.57 11.56 -0.45
CA ALA A 226 -20.82 12.26 -0.70
C ALA A 226 -21.67 12.43 0.58
N GLU A 227 -21.73 11.39 1.41
CA GLU A 227 -22.43 11.40 2.69
C GLU A 227 -21.75 12.34 3.69
N LEU A 228 -20.42 12.26 3.85
CA LEU A 228 -19.65 13.15 4.69
C LEU A 228 -19.78 14.61 4.30
N LYS A 229 -19.78 14.92 2.99
CA LYS A 229 -20.05 16.28 2.50
C LYS A 229 -21.41 16.77 2.97
N LYS A 230 -22.45 15.96 2.79
CA LYS A 230 -23.82 16.31 3.23
C LYS A 230 -23.90 16.50 4.73
N LEU A 231 -23.30 15.59 5.51
CA LEU A 231 -23.27 15.64 6.97
C LEU A 231 -22.51 16.87 7.50
N ALA A 232 -21.41 17.24 6.85
CA ALA A 232 -20.60 18.38 7.23
C ALA A 232 -21.32 19.76 7.09
N ASP A 233 -22.41 19.82 6.34
CA ASP A 233 -23.19 21.05 6.11
C ASP A 233 -24.45 21.15 6.95
N VAL A 234 -24.72 20.16 7.82
CA VAL A 234 -25.93 20.11 8.67
C VAL A 234 -25.58 19.76 10.12
N GLU A 235 -26.56 19.88 11.03
CA GLU A 235 -26.45 19.31 12.37
C GLU A 235 -26.60 17.78 12.28
N TYR A 236 -25.48 17.09 12.16
CA TYR A 236 -25.40 15.67 11.76
C TYR A 236 -25.74 14.66 12.85
N LYS A 237 -25.72 15.05 14.12
CA LYS A 237 -25.85 14.09 15.26
C LYS A 237 -27.15 13.31 15.29
N LEU A 238 -28.19 13.82 14.61
CA LEU A 238 -29.51 13.18 14.48
C LEU A 238 -29.76 12.64 13.07
N ASP A 239 -28.80 12.76 12.14
CA ASP A 239 -28.95 12.25 10.79
C ASP A 239 -28.88 10.70 10.76
N ALA A 240 -29.75 10.10 9.96
CA ALA A 240 -29.87 8.63 9.88
C ALA A 240 -28.56 7.94 9.45
N ALA A 241 -27.84 8.50 8.46
CA ALA A 241 -26.59 7.93 7.97
C ALA A 241 -25.48 8.01 9.05
N PHE A 242 -25.45 9.10 9.83
CA PHE A 242 -24.54 9.22 10.96
C PHE A 242 -24.85 8.19 12.06
N LEU A 243 -26.13 8.04 12.43
CA LEU A 243 -26.54 7.11 13.48
C LEU A 243 -26.30 5.65 13.08
N GLU A 244 -26.56 5.30 11.80
CA GLU A 244 -26.28 3.98 11.27
C GLU A 244 -24.78 3.68 11.31
N ASN A 245 -23.93 4.61 10.85
CA ASN A 245 -22.47 4.48 10.93
C ASN A 245 -21.99 4.33 12.38
N ALA A 246 -22.47 5.15 13.29
CA ALA A 246 -22.12 5.06 14.71
C ALA A 246 -22.52 3.72 15.33
N SER A 247 -23.71 3.19 15.00
CA SER A 247 -24.19 1.88 15.43
C SER A 247 -23.29 0.76 14.93
N LEU A 248 -22.86 0.80 13.68
CA LEU A 248 -21.96 -0.19 13.08
C LEU A 248 -20.63 -0.29 13.85
N PHE A 249 -20.05 0.85 14.22
CA PHE A 249 -18.81 0.87 14.99
C PHE A 249 -18.99 0.44 16.44
N ALA A 250 -20.16 0.71 17.04
CA ALA A 250 -20.48 0.27 18.40
C ALA A 250 -20.73 -1.24 18.51
N THR A 251 -21.19 -1.88 17.42
CA THR A 251 -21.56 -3.30 17.37
C THR A 251 -20.49 -4.17 16.71
N ARG A 252 -19.35 -3.62 16.34
CA ARG A 252 -18.26 -4.40 15.70
C ARG A 252 -17.93 -5.62 16.56
N PRO A 253 -17.93 -6.84 15.98
CA PRO A 253 -17.61 -8.06 16.71
C PRO A 253 -16.23 -7.97 17.38
N ASP A 254 -16.12 -8.49 18.60
CA ASP A 254 -14.83 -8.62 19.27
C ASP A 254 -13.99 -9.69 18.53
N CYS A 255 -12.89 -9.25 17.95
CA CYS A 255 -11.96 -10.08 17.17
C CYS A 255 -10.68 -10.37 17.95
N ARG A 256 -10.68 -10.14 19.28
CA ARG A 256 -9.52 -10.37 20.14
C ARG A 256 -9.38 -11.82 20.56
N ASN A 257 -8.13 -12.21 20.77
CA ASN A 257 -7.75 -13.51 21.29
C ASN A 257 -6.81 -13.29 22.49
N ASN A 258 -7.27 -13.61 23.69
CA ASN A 258 -6.52 -13.35 24.93
C ASN A 258 -5.13 -14.01 24.92
N VAL A 259 -5.01 -15.23 24.36
CA VAL A 259 -3.71 -15.92 24.25
C VAL A 259 -2.73 -15.13 23.38
N VAL A 260 -3.20 -14.56 22.29
CA VAL A 260 -2.38 -13.70 21.42
C VAL A 260 -2.00 -12.41 22.12
N GLN A 261 -2.96 -11.78 22.81
CA GLN A 261 -2.71 -10.56 23.59
C GLN A 261 -1.66 -10.78 24.68
N GLU A 262 -1.78 -11.85 25.46
CA GLU A 262 -0.82 -12.22 26.50
C GLU A 262 0.57 -12.50 25.91
N ARG A 263 0.67 -13.22 24.77
CA ARG A 263 1.93 -13.48 24.08
C ARG A 263 2.60 -12.19 23.62
N VAL A 264 1.84 -11.26 23.03
CA VAL A 264 2.38 -9.97 22.57
C VAL A 264 2.83 -9.10 23.75
N ALA A 265 2.05 -9.07 24.84
CA ALA A 265 2.41 -8.34 26.05
C ALA A 265 3.62 -8.89 26.77
N ALA A 266 3.94 -10.18 26.57
CA ALA A 266 5.11 -10.83 27.17
C ALA A 266 6.41 -10.58 26.38
N ILE A 267 6.36 -9.95 25.19
CA ILE A 267 7.57 -9.65 24.40
C ILE A 267 8.43 -8.62 25.13
N ARG A 268 9.72 -8.94 25.28
CA ARG A 268 10.72 -8.12 25.97
C ARG A 268 11.81 -7.69 25.01
N GLU A 269 12.61 -6.71 25.42
CA GLU A 269 13.73 -6.19 24.62
C GLU A 269 14.74 -7.28 24.26
N GLU A 270 14.98 -8.23 25.16
CA GLU A 270 15.87 -9.37 24.93
C GLU A 270 15.42 -10.29 23.79
N ASP A 271 14.12 -10.37 23.52
CA ASP A 271 13.56 -11.20 22.43
C ASP A 271 13.92 -10.66 21.03
N PHE A 272 14.31 -9.39 20.93
CA PHE A 272 14.83 -8.80 19.69
C PHE A 272 16.31 -9.10 19.43
N THR A 273 17.00 -9.75 20.41
CA THR A 273 18.40 -10.08 20.30
C THR A 273 18.59 -11.55 19.93
N ARG A 274 19.07 -11.80 18.72
CA ARG A 274 19.37 -13.17 18.28
C ARG A 274 20.74 -13.63 18.76
N LEU A 275 20.76 -14.62 19.64
CA LEU A 275 21.99 -15.26 20.16
C LEU A 275 22.19 -16.66 19.51
N PRO A 276 23.46 -17.11 19.36
CA PRO A 276 24.71 -16.32 19.50
C PRO A 276 24.76 -15.14 18.53
N VAL A 277 25.61 -14.15 18.77
CA VAL A 277 25.81 -13.01 17.88
C VAL A 277 26.27 -13.44 16.48
N PHE A 278 26.08 -12.59 15.47
CA PHE A 278 26.27 -12.94 14.07
C PHE A 278 27.63 -13.60 13.77
N LYS A 279 28.74 -13.05 14.28
CA LYS A 279 30.08 -13.59 14.02
C LYS A 279 30.25 -15.02 14.53
N GLU A 280 29.68 -15.34 15.67
CA GLU A 280 29.74 -16.71 16.25
C GLU A 280 28.88 -17.67 15.43
N ARG A 281 27.65 -17.24 15.05
CA ARG A 281 26.77 -18.03 14.18
C ARG A 281 27.39 -18.27 12.81
N GLU A 282 28.01 -17.26 12.22
CA GLU A 282 28.69 -17.36 10.93
C GLU A 282 29.79 -18.42 10.96
N ALA A 283 30.62 -18.42 12.02
CA ALA A 283 31.69 -19.40 12.20
C ALA A 283 31.14 -20.83 12.32
N ILE A 284 30.08 -21.02 13.12
CA ILE A 284 29.39 -22.29 13.28
C ILE A 284 28.82 -22.77 11.94
N GLN A 285 28.09 -21.91 11.23
CA GLN A 285 27.43 -22.25 9.96
C GLN A 285 28.45 -22.56 8.86
N LYS A 286 29.56 -21.80 8.76
CA LYS A 286 30.64 -22.12 7.82
C LYS A 286 31.25 -23.49 8.04
N LYS A 287 31.42 -23.88 9.29
CA LYS A 287 31.92 -25.21 9.64
C LYS A 287 30.91 -26.32 9.35
N GLU A 288 29.65 -26.09 9.71
CA GLU A 288 28.57 -27.08 9.59
C GLU A 288 28.19 -27.34 8.11
N PHE A 289 28.02 -26.29 7.33
CA PHE A 289 27.58 -26.44 5.94
C PHE A 289 28.75 -26.67 4.96
N ALA A 290 29.97 -26.30 5.34
CA ALA A 290 31.18 -26.43 4.50
C ALA A 290 30.99 -25.97 3.03
N LEU A 291 30.24 -24.90 2.83
CA LEU A 291 29.94 -24.35 1.51
C LEU A 291 31.17 -23.69 0.88
N PRO A 292 31.26 -23.64 -0.46
CA PRO A 292 32.33 -22.92 -1.15
C PRO A 292 32.25 -21.42 -0.88
N VAL A 293 33.28 -20.66 -1.28
CA VAL A 293 33.34 -19.20 -1.09
C VAL A 293 32.17 -18.48 -1.77
N PHE A 294 31.73 -18.96 -2.94
CA PHE A 294 30.58 -18.47 -3.69
C PHE A 294 29.57 -19.59 -3.89
N PRO A 295 28.76 -19.90 -2.87
CA PRO A 295 27.77 -20.97 -2.98
C PRO A 295 26.64 -20.58 -3.92
N THR A 296 26.17 -21.53 -4.71
CA THR A 296 25.07 -21.38 -5.65
C THR A 296 23.76 -21.85 -5.06
N THR A 297 22.69 -21.10 -5.29
CA THR A 297 21.32 -21.43 -4.88
C THR A 297 20.32 -20.66 -5.74
N THR A 298 19.04 -21.01 -5.66
CA THR A 298 17.94 -20.20 -6.22
C THR A 298 17.17 -19.48 -5.11
N ILE A 299 16.23 -18.58 -5.45
CA ILE A 299 15.42 -17.88 -4.42
C ILE A 299 14.53 -18.86 -3.64
N GLY A 300 13.75 -19.70 -4.32
CA GLY A 300 12.84 -20.65 -3.66
C GLY A 300 11.82 -21.27 -4.58
N SER A 301 11.05 -20.47 -5.29
CA SER A 301 9.99 -20.95 -6.18
C SER A 301 10.50 -21.31 -7.57
N PHE A 302 9.90 -22.35 -8.16
CA PHE A 302 10.04 -22.71 -9.57
C PHE A 302 8.77 -22.38 -10.36
N PRO A 303 8.83 -22.40 -11.72
CA PRO A 303 7.68 -22.04 -12.55
C PRO A 303 6.44 -22.85 -12.23
N GLN A 304 5.31 -22.17 -12.11
CA GLN A 304 3.99 -22.76 -11.90
C GLN A 304 3.45 -23.30 -13.24
N THR A 305 3.81 -24.53 -13.57
CA THR A 305 3.42 -25.21 -14.81
C THR A 305 1.90 -25.51 -14.83
N ALA A 306 1.38 -25.85 -16.01
CA ALA A 306 -0.06 -26.09 -16.19
C ALA A 306 -0.59 -27.23 -15.31
N ASP A 307 0.21 -28.29 -15.12
CA ASP A 307 -0.13 -29.45 -14.27
C ASP A 307 -0.17 -29.06 -12.78
N VAL A 308 0.78 -28.26 -12.29
CA VAL A 308 0.78 -27.73 -10.91
C VAL A 308 -0.46 -26.87 -10.64
N LYS A 309 -0.80 -25.96 -11.59
CA LYS A 309 -2.02 -25.15 -11.50
C LYS A 309 -3.28 -25.98 -11.51
N LYS A 310 -3.34 -27.01 -12.38
CA LYS A 310 -4.46 -27.94 -12.47
C LYS A 310 -4.64 -28.74 -11.18
N ASN A 311 -3.55 -29.27 -10.61
CA ASN A 311 -3.57 -30.02 -9.34
C ASN A 311 -4.15 -29.16 -8.20
N ARG A 312 -3.68 -27.92 -8.04
CA ARG A 312 -4.19 -26.97 -7.03
C ARG A 312 -5.67 -26.64 -7.24
N THR A 313 -6.07 -26.43 -8.50
CA THR A 313 -7.47 -26.14 -8.84
C THR A 313 -8.39 -27.33 -8.54
N ALA A 314 -7.97 -28.55 -8.89
CA ALA A 314 -8.71 -29.77 -8.63
C ALA A 314 -8.91 -30.01 -7.12
N ARG A 315 -7.86 -29.81 -6.31
CA ARG A 315 -7.97 -29.84 -4.83
C ARG A 315 -9.01 -28.83 -4.33
N ARG A 316 -8.90 -27.56 -4.75
CA ARG A 316 -9.82 -26.48 -4.31
C ARG A 316 -11.28 -26.77 -4.67
N LYS A 317 -11.52 -27.48 -5.77
CA LYS A 317 -12.87 -27.91 -6.20
C LYS A 317 -13.35 -29.21 -5.56
N GLY A 318 -12.50 -29.89 -4.79
CA GLY A 318 -12.80 -31.20 -4.23
C GLY A 318 -12.79 -32.33 -5.26
N GLU A 319 -12.20 -32.15 -6.43
CA GLU A 319 -12.09 -33.16 -7.51
C GLU A 319 -11.04 -34.23 -7.19
N ILE A 320 -10.09 -33.93 -6.30
CA ILE A 320 -9.06 -34.85 -5.79
C ILE A 320 -8.98 -34.76 -4.27
N SER A 321 -8.50 -35.83 -3.64
CA SER A 321 -8.27 -35.87 -2.19
C SER A 321 -7.03 -35.07 -1.80
N GLU A 322 -6.90 -34.76 -0.51
CA GLU A 322 -5.71 -34.08 0.06
C GLU A 322 -4.44 -34.93 -0.14
N GLU A 323 -4.55 -36.24 0.04
CA GLU A 323 -3.45 -37.19 -0.14
C GLU A 323 -2.95 -37.19 -1.58
N ALA A 324 -3.87 -37.20 -2.56
CA ALA A 324 -3.52 -37.13 -3.99
C ALA A 324 -2.83 -35.80 -4.32
N TYR A 325 -3.29 -34.69 -3.74
CA TYR A 325 -2.68 -33.40 -3.90
C TYR A 325 -1.25 -33.36 -3.33
N VAL A 326 -1.07 -33.87 -2.12
CA VAL A 326 0.23 -33.92 -1.44
C VAL A 326 1.21 -34.80 -2.21
N GLU A 327 0.76 -35.98 -2.67
CA GLU A 327 1.62 -36.91 -3.40
C GLU A 327 2.10 -36.32 -4.74
N PHE A 328 1.24 -35.61 -5.45
CA PHE A 328 1.64 -34.88 -6.66
C PHE A 328 2.73 -33.85 -6.37
N ASN A 329 2.56 -33.03 -5.33
CA ASN A 329 3.55 -32.01 -4.95
C ASN A 329 4.87 -32.65 -4.51
N LYS A 330 4.83 -33.77 -3.79
CA LYS A 330 6.04 -34.54 -3.42
C LYS A 330 6.81 -35.03 -4.66
N LYS A 331 6.10 -35.53 -5.68
CA LYS A 331 6.74 -35.92 -6.95
C LYS A 331 7.44 -34.74 -7.62
N LYS A 332 6.77 -33.57 -7.67
CA LYS A 332 7.36 -32.35 -8.22
C LYS A 332 8.60 -31.90 -7.43
N ILE A 333 8.54 -31.95 -6.11
CA ILE A 333 9.68 -31.64 -5.24
C ILE A 333 10.85 -32.59 -5.54
N ALA A 334 10.61 -33.91 -5.62
CA ALA A 334 11.66 -34.89 -5.92
C ALA A 334 12.30 -34.68 -7.28
N GLU A 335 11.49 -34.45 -8.33
CA GLU A 335 11.97 -34.13 -9.68
C GLU A 335 12.90 -32.89 -9.66
N TRP A 336 12.51 -31.82 -9.01
CA TRP A 336 13.28 -30.59 -8.98
C TRP A 336 14.48 -30.64 -8.04
N VAL A 337 14.47 -31.41 -6.98
CA VAL A 337 15.66 -31.68 -6.16
C VAL A 337 16.71 -32.41 -6.99
N GLN A 338 16.31 -33.44 -7.75
CA GLN A 338 17.21 -34.15 -8.65
C GLN A 338 17.84 -33.22 -9.71
N ILE A 339 17.02 -32.38 -10.38
CA ILE A 339 17.51 -31.40 -11.37
C ILE A 339 18.55 -30.45 -10.76
N GLN A 340 18.31 -29.95 -9.54
CA GLN A 340 19.23 -29.05 -8.85
C GLN A 340 20.56 -29.78 -8.51
N GLU A 341 20.52 -31.04 -8.14
CA GLU A 341 21.72 -31.84 -7.91
C GLU A 341 22.52 -32.08 -9.20
N GLU A 342 21.85 -32.41 -10.32
CA GLU A 342 22.46 -32.60 -11.64
C GLU A 342 23.11 -31.32 -12.15
N ILE A 343 22.49 -30.15 -11.93
CA ILE A 343 23.05 -28.83 -12.27
C ILE A 343 24.26 -28.50 -11.37
N GLY A 344 24.33 -29.08 -10.19
CA GLY A 344 25.42 -28.89 -9.24
C GLY A 344 25.25 -27.70 -8.29
N LEU A 345 23.99 -27.29 -7.99
CA LEU A 345 23.76 -26.26 -6.96
C LEU A 345 24.26 -26.71 -5.59
N ASP A 346 24.76 -25.79 -4.79
CA ASP A 346 25.33 -26.05 -3.46
C ASP A 346 24.26 -26.11 -2.36
N VAL A 347 23.24 -25.23 -2.46
CA VAL A 347 22.10 -25.18 -1.55
C VAL A 347 20.82 -25.30 -2.34
N LEU A 348 20.00 -26.30 -2.03
CA LEU A 348 18.80 -26.63 -2.78
C LEU A 348 17.56 -25.97 -2.17
N VAL A 349 16.48 -25.92 -2.95
CA VAL A 349 15.16 -25.46 -2.53
C VAL A 349 14.07 -26.46 -2.93
N HIS A 350 12.94 -26.53 -2.21
CA HIS A 350 11.87 -27.48 -2.52
C HIS A 350 10.98 -27.06 -3.69
N GLY A 351 11.02 -25.78 -4.13
CA GLY A 351 10.33 -25.30 -5.33
C GLY A 351 8.97 -24.66 -5.11
N GLU A 352 8.41 -24.70 -3.92
CA GLU A 352 7.17 -24.02 -3.51
C GLU A 352 5.92 -24.39 -4.35
N PHE A 353 5.78 -25.65 -4.75
CA PHE A 353 4.66 -26.11 -5.59
C PHE A 353 3.30 -26.07 -4.90
N GLU A 354 3.27 -26.10 -3.58
CA GLU A 354 2.09 -25.94 -2.75
C GLU A 354 1.57 -24.50 -2.70
N ARG A 355 2.37 -23.51 -3.05
CA ARG A 355 2.04 -22.09 -2.89
C ARG A 355 1.51 -21.48 -4.17
N ASN A 356 0.49 -20.65 -4.05
CA ASN A 356 -0.05 -19.83 -5.14
C ASN A 356 0.52 -18.40 -5.12
N ASP A 357 0.61 -17.82 -3.94
CA ASP A 357 1.15 -16.49 -3.66
C ASP A 357 1.90 -16.52 -2.33
N MET A 358 2.90 -15.63 -2.19
CA MET A 358 3.76 -15.62 -1.00
C MET A 358 3.07 -15.07 0.26
N VAL A 359 1.91 -14.45 0.14
CA VAL A 359 1.16 -13.89 1.27
C VAL A 359 -0.14 -14.67 1.49
N GLU A 360 -0.91 -14.94 0.43
CA GLU A 360 -2.16 -15.70 0.50
C GLU A 360 -1.92 -17.09 1.13
N TYR A 361 -0.88 -17.81 0.70
CA TYR A 361 -0.56 -19.13 1.26
C TYR A 361 -0.36 -19.12 2.79
N PHE A 362 0.36 -18.13 3.31
CA PHE A 362 0.58 -18.03 4.76
C PHE A 362 -0.68 -17.56 5.50
N GLY A 363 -1.36 -16.57 4.95
CA GLY A 363 -2.60 -16.05 5.53
C GLY A 363 -3.70 -17.11 5.65
N GLU A 364 -3.84 -18.01 4.65
CA GLU A 364 -4.79 -19.13 4.69
C GLU A 364 -4.56 -20.12 5.87
N GLN A 365 -3.35 -20.11 6.44
CA GLN A 365 -2.97 -20.97 7.56
C GLN A 365 -2.90 -20.24 8.90
N LEU A 366 -3.23 -18.96 8.90
CA LEU A 366 -3.29 -18.12 10.08
C LEU A 366 -4.74 -17.80 10.44
N ARG A 367 -5.11 -17.92 11.70
CA ARG A 367 -6.38 -17.35 12.19
C ARG A 367 -6.31 -15.82 12.15
N GLY A 368 -7.47 -15.19 12.09
CA GLY A 368 -7.58 -13.72 12.04
C GLY A 368 -7.55 -13.15 10.63
N TYR A 369 -7.36 -13.98 9.60
CA TYR A 369 -7.40 -13.60 8.19
C TYR A 369 -8.74 -13.92 7.53
N LEU A 370 -9.15 -13.06 6.60
CA LEU A 370 -10.27 -13.27 5.68
C LEU A 370 -9.77 -13.15 4.23
N PHE A 371 -10.43 -13.88 3.34
CA PHE A 371 -10.10 -13.89 1.91
C PHE A 371 -11.32 -13.51 1.10
N THR A 372 -11.12 -12.53 0.22
CA THR A 372 -12.12 -12.05 -0.73
C THR A 372 -12.11 -12.89 -2.01
N GLU A 373 -13.18 -12.79 -2.80
CA GLU A 373 -13.23 -13.47 -4.11
C GLU A 373 -12.75 -12.56 -5.25
N LYS A 374 -13.14 -11.31 -5.26
CA LYS A 374 -12.95 -10.36 -6.37
C LYS A 374 -12.19 -9.08 -6.00
N ALA A 375 -11.70 -8.97 -4.79
CA ALA A 375 -11.03 -7.77 -4.30
C ALA A 375 -9.61 -7.60 -4.87
N TRP A 376 -9.49 -7.57 -6.18
CA TRP A 376 -8.23 -7.33 -6.88
C TRP A 376 -7.85 -5.86 -6.86
N VAL A 377 -6.58 -5.58 -6.63
CA VAL A 377 -5.98 -4.25 -6.72
C VAL A 377 -4.76 -4.28 -7.64
N GLN A 378 -4.42 -3.12 -8.21
CA GLN A 378 -3.21 -2.97 -8.99
C GLN A 378 -1.98 -3.15 -8.08
N SER A 379 -1.02 -3.92 -8.56
CA SER A 379 0.26 -4.13 -7.93
C SER A 379 1.38 -3.55 -8.81
N TYR A 380 2.54 -4.19 -8.82
CA TYR A 380 3.70 -3.76 -9.57
C TYR A 380 3.50 -3.93 -11.09
N GLY A 381 3.73 -2.87 -11.85
CA GLY A 381 3.56 -2.86 -13.31
C GLY A 381 2.10 -3.15 -13.73
N THR A 382 1.90 -4.16 -14.56
CA THR A 382 0.59 -4.63 -15.04
C THR A 382 0.00 -5.78 -14.21
N ARG A 383 0.66 -6.15 -13.12
CA ARG A 383 0.23 -7.22 -12.22
C ARG A 383 -0.88 -6.73 -11.31
N CYS A 384 -1.87 -7.59 -11.04
CA CYS A 384 -2.85 -7.41 -9.98
C CYS A 384 -2.58 -8.42 -8.86
N VAL A 385 -2.94 -8.03 -7.63
CA VAL A 385 -2.92 -8.89 -6.45
C VAL A 385 -4.26 -8.81 -5.74
N LYS A 386 -4.55 -9.83 -4.94
CA LYS A 386 -5.74 -9.88 -4.10
C LYS A 386 -5.28 -10.00 -2.64
N PRO A 387 -5.05 -8.86 -1.96
CA PRO A 387 -4.56 -8.86 -0.60
C PRO A 387 -5.54 -9.54 0.34
N PRO A 388 -5.08 -10.39 1.28
CA PRO A 388 -5.93 -10.87 2.36
C PRO A 388 -6.27 -9.73 3.31
N VAL A 389 -7.32 -9.92 4.10
CA VAL A 389 -7.80 -8.97 5.11
C VAL A 389 -7.44 -9.46 6.49
N ILE A 390 -6.76 -8.66 7.30
CA ILE A 390 -6.53 -8.95 8.72
C ILE A 390 -7.74 -8.44 9.49
N TRP A 391 -8.62 -9.36 9.86
CA TRP A 391 -9.86 -9.05 10.56
C TRP A 391 -9.71 -9.03 12.08
N GLY A 392 -8.95 -9.97 12.62
CA GLY A 392 -8.81 -10.16 14.06
C GLY A 392 -7.38 -10.44 14.50
N ASP A 393 -7.20 -10.80 15.75
CA ASP A 393 -5.90 -11.21 16.27
C ASP A 393 -5.37 -12.43 15.54
N VAL A 394 -4.08 -12.35 15.14
CA VAL A 394 -3.45 -13.37 14.30
C VAL A 394 -2.78 -14.43 15.15
N SER A 395 -3.11 -15.70 14.88
CA SER A 395 -2.45 -16.84 15.51
C SER A 395 -2.16 -17.97 14.54
N ARG A 396 -1.04 -18.65 14.78
CA ARG A 396 -0.65 -19.87 14.07
C ARG A 396 -1.04 -21.09 14.89
N GLU A 397 -1.87 -21.98 14.35
CA GLU A 397 -2.33 -23.19 15.06
C GLU A 397 -1.42 -24.40 14.85
N LYS A 398 -0.79 -24.48 13.67
CA LYS A 398 0.06 -25.63 13.27
C LYS A 398 1.25 -25.17 12.43
N PRO A 399 2.31 -25.99 12.30
CA PRO A 399 3.38 -25.75 11.34
C PRO A 399 2.83 -25.59 9.92
N MET A 400 3.35 -24.63 9.15
CA MET A 400 2.84 -24.31 7.81
C MET A 400 3.68 -24.93 6.68
N THR A 401 5.01 -25.01 6.88
CA THR A 401 5.96 -25.39 5.82
C THR A 401 6.93 -26.51 6.24
N VAL A 402 6.89 -26.95 7.49
CA VAL A 402 7.86 -27.90 8.05
C VAL A 402 7.84 -29.22 7.32
N ASP A 403 6.66 -29.78 7.05
CA ASP A 403 6.52 -31.09 6.40
C ASP A 403 7.12 -31.10 4.98
N TRP A 404 6.92 -30.00 4.23
CA TRP A 404 7.53 -29.83 2.90
C TRP A 404 9.05 -29.74 2.97
N SER A 405 9.57 -28.98 3.93
CA SER A 405 11.01 -28.80 4.13
C SER A 405 11.68 -30.10 4.59
N VAL A 406 11.07 -30.82 5.52
CA VAL A 406 11.56 -32.13 6.00
C VAL A 406 11.55 -33.16 4.87
N TYR A 407 10.46 -33.23 4.11
CA TYR A 407 10.39 -34.12 2.95
C TYR A 407 11.49 -33.81 1.93
N ALA A 408 11.63 -32.53 1.54
CA ALA A 408 12.64 -32.12 0.58
C ALA A 408 14.07 -32.43 1.07
N GLN A 409 14.38 -32.18 2.36
CA GLN A 409 15.68 -32.49 2.94
C GLN A 409 15.93 -34.01 2.98
N SER A 410 14.90 -34.83 3.07
CA SER A 410 15.06 -36.31 3.05
C SER A 410 15.54 -36.87 1.70
N LEU A 411 15.44 -36.08 0.63
CA LEU A 411 15.83 -36.45 -0.74
C LEU A 411 17.28 -36.16 -1.07
N THR A 412 17.99 -35.39 -0.26
CA THR A 412 19.35 -34.92 -0.54
C THR A 412 20.22 -34.83 0.72
N LYS A 413 21.53 -34.93 0.51
CA LYS A 413 22.52 -34.66 1.56
C LYS A 413 23.01 -33.22 1.59
N LYS A 414 22.69 -32.43 0.54
CA LYS A 414 23.00 -31.01 0.48
C LYS A 414 22.05 -30.21 1.37
N PRO A 415 22.46 -29.04 1.87
CA PRO A 415 21.58 -28.19 2.64
C PRO A 415 20.33 -27.80 1.87
N MET A 416 19.15 -27.96 2.46
CA MET A 416 17.87 -27.55 1.94
C MET A 416 17.46 -26.21 2.56
N LYS A 417 17.27 -25.19 1.74
CA LYS A 417 16.84 -23.86 2.18
C LYS A 417 15.32 -23.78 2.28
N GLY A 418 14.80 -23.59 3.48
CA GLY A 418 13.41 -23.26 3.70
C GLY A 418 13.12 -21.79 3.38
N MET A 419 11.95 -21.53 2.78
CA MET A 419 11.49 -20.19 2.41
C MET A 419 10.25 -19.80 3.22
N LEU A 420 10.34 -18.65 3.90
CA LEU A 420 9.24 -18.05 4.65
C LEU A 420 9.10 -16.59 4.24
N THR A 421 7.86 -16.12 4.12
CA THR A 421 7.60 -14.69 4.04
C THR A 421 7.63 -14.09 5.43
N GLY A 422 8.38 -13.01 5.62
CA GLY A 422 8.51 -12.34 6.91
C GLY A 422 7.24 -11.56 7.29
N PRO A 423 7.02 -11.31 8.58
CA PRO A 423 5.78 -10.69 9.07
C PRO A 423 5.54 -9.28 8.52
N VAL A 424 6.59 -8.50 8.31
CA VAL A 424 6.48 -7.15 7.71
C VAL A 424 5.93 -7.23 6.28
N THR A 425 6.40 -8.18 5.47
CA THR A 425 5.91 -8.38 4.10
C THR A 425 4.46 -8.88 4.11
N ILE A 426 4.14 -9.84 4.97
CA ILE A 426 2.76 -10.36 5.11
C ILE A 426 1.81 -9.22 5.47
N LEU A 427 2.16 -8.37 6.45
CA LEU A 427 1.36 -7.24 6.87
C LEU A 427 1.16 -6.22 5.73
N ASN A 428 2.25 -5.80 5.07
CA ASN A 428 2.19 -4.76 4.04
C ASN A 428 1.50 -5.20 2.73
N TRP A 429 1.36 -6.51 2.51
CA TRP A 429 0.64 -7.08 1.38
C TRP A 429 -0.78 -7.55 1.75
N SER A 430 -1.24 -7.15 2.93
CA SER A 430 -2.59 -7.38 3.42
C SER A 430 -3.32 -6.05 3.59
N PHE A 431 -4.64 -6.09 3.73
CA PHE A 431 -5.41 -4.97 4.27
C PHE A 431 -5.38 -5.10 5.80
N PRO A 432 -4.57 -4.28 6.50
CA PRO A 432 -4.42 -4.40 7.94
C PRO A 432 -5.67 -3.88 8.67
N ARG A 433 -5.91 -4.41 9.86
CA ARG A 433 -6.88 -3.86 10.80
C ARG A 433 -6.42 -2.48 11.31
N GLU A 434 -7.37 -1.61 11.66
CA GLU A 434 -7.10 -0.23 12.08
C GLU A 434 -7.37 0.02 13.58
N ASP A 435 -7.81 -0.99 14.31
CA ASP A 435 -8.13 -0.91 15.75
C ASP A 435 -6.91 -1.15 16.65
N ILE A 436 -5.81 -1.67 16.10
CA ILE A 436 -4.50 -1.78 16.76
C ILE A 436 -3.40 -1.18 15.86
N SER A 437 -2.24 -0.93 16.45
CA SER A 437 -1.10 -0.40 15.68
C SER A 437 -0.53 -1.43 14.69
N LEU A 438 0.12 -0.95 13.61
CA LEU A 438 0.86 -1.84 12.69
C LEU A 438 1.97 -2.62 13.41
N LYS A 439 2.57 -2.03 14.44
CA LYS A 439 3.58 -2.70 15.27
C LYS A 439 2.98 -3.90 16.01
N GLU A 440 1.84 -3.74 16.66
CA GLU A 440 1.13 -4.83 17.33
C GLU A 440 0.69 -5.90 16.34
N SER A 441 0.14 -5.52 15.18
CA SER A 441 -0.20 -6.45 14.11
C SER A 441 1.01 -7.25 13.63
N THR A 442 2.18 -6.61 13.51
CA THR A 442 3.44 -7.28 13.12
C THR A 442 3.88 -8.31 14.17
N TYR A 443 3.70 -8.00 15.46
CA TYR A 443 4.06 -8.93 16.54
C TYR A 443 3.12 -10.13 16.66
N GLN A 444 1.91 -10.02 16.13
CA GLN A 444 0.96 -11.12 16.07
C GLN A 444 1.27 -12.11 14.94
N ILE A 445 1.72 -11.61 13.79
CA ILE A 445 2.08 -12.41 12.61
C ILE A 445 3.40 -13.16 12.84
#